data_6027f21302ffe76655c2dcdb4fb3fc78
#
_entry.id   6027f21302ffe76655c2dcdb4fb3fc78
#
_cell.length_a   1.000
_cell.length_b   1.000
_cell.length_c   1.000
_cell.angle_alpha   90.00
_cell.angle_beta   90.00
_cell.angle_gamma   90.00
#
_symmetry.space_group_name_H-M   'P 1'
#
loop_
_entity.id
_entity.type
_entity.pdbx_description
1 polymer ?
#
loop_
_entity_poly.entity_id
_entity_poly.type
_entity_poly.pdbx_seq_one_letter_code
_entity_poly.pdbx_strand_id
1 'polypeptide(L)'
;CVQHLLGDFAFAIWDNSAQKLFCARDHMGIKPFYYTLTDTLFAFASEIKGLLVLPIDRGGINEDRIADYLTCIATENESTFYNNILRLPPGHFLEINTGKSLLYKYWEPQPAQISGSSKFAYEEQFYSIFKEATRCRLRSNFPVGSFLSGGIDSSSIVCMSAGPLRHQLPDQMHTFSGIFNEISICDERQFFQSVLNRYEVIPHFICADRINPSVAYDRTIQLEDEPFWAPHIFMGWELMAIAKQQGIRILLDGHDGDSAVSHGLGLFPELLFQGKWFRLLKECYLIGNTPSLKRTLKNLFRVCWNCTLYRASALIPVTFQPNHFVKTLSRLNPSFEKRNSIRSRLLKAETDRPNDGQREYEHHMSVITQPLHPLALEVLERQCIQHGLIGCYPFFDKRLIEFCLALPAEQKRSNGFNRNIVRKSLQSILPNRIAERKSKTNFTPNMTHIFSTTGKAWLQFNVDKTPQQTYFYLNKEELFNIYDSFQREPSKTSLMDLGFLLRSISLSQWLTNQ
;
A
#
# COMPACT_ATOMS: atom_id res chain seq x y z
N CYS A 1 26.89 -9.29 -1.00
CA CYS A 1 26.80 -7.84 -0.76
C CYS A 1 25.42 -7.41 -0.28
N VAL A 2 24.32 -7.96 -0.80
CA VAL A 2 22.92 -7.57 -0.49
C VAL A 2 22.55 -7.61 0.99
N GLN A 3 23.17 -8.49 1.78
CA GLN A 3 22.96 -8.58 3.24
C GLN A 3 23.43 -7.34 4.00
N HIS A 4 24.37 -6.58 3.43
CA HIS A 4 24.97 -5.39 4.03
C HIS A 4 24.38 -4.07 3.50
N LEU A 5 23.54 -4.13 2.46
CA LEU A 5 22.89 -2.94 1.93
C LEU A 5 21.65 -2.59 2.75
N LEU A 6 21.49 -1.31 3.02
CA LEU A 6 20.30 -0.72 3.63
C LEU A 6 19.74 0.34 2.70
N GLY A 7 18.42 0.38 2.57
CA GLY A 7 17.73 1.35 1.72
C GLY A 7 17.16 0.72 0.46
N ASP A 8 16.88 1.56 -0.52
CA ASP A 8 16.05 1.27 -1.66
C ASP A 8 16.96 1.09 -2.89
N PHE A 9 17.00 -0.10 -3.46
CA PHE A 9 17.90 -0.41 -4.57
C PHE A 9 17.35 -1.47 -5.53
N ALA A 10 17.72 -1.32 -6.79
CA ALA A 10 17.70 -2.36 -7.79
C ALA A 10 18.95 -2.21 -8.65
N PHE A 11 19.73 -3.26 -8.82
CA PHE A 11 20.99 -3.19 -9.57
C PHE A 11 21.33 -4.51 -10.25
N ALA A 12 22.21 -4.42 -11.26
CA ALA A 12 22.83 -5.56 -11.91
C ALA A 12 24.35 -5.36 -11.96
N ILE A 13 25.12 -6.38 -11.66
CA ILE A 13 26.59 -6.39 -11.68
C ILE A 13 27.06 -7.53 -12.55
N TRP A 14 27.88 -7.22 -13.57
CA TRP A 14 28.56 -8.19 -14.38
C TRP A 14 29.93 -8.52 -13.80
N ASP A 15 30.17 -9.79 -13.47
CA ASP A 15 31.47 -10.30 -13.09
C ASP A 15 32.15 -10.93 -14.32
N ASN A 16 33.10 -10.22 -14.90
CA ASN A 16 33.80 -10.66 -16.10
C ASN A 16 34.69 -11.89 -15.84
N SER A 17 35.21 -12.05 -14.63
CA SER A 17 36.07 -13.20 -14.28
C SER A 17 35.25 -14.48 -14.12
N ALA A 18 34.11 -14.38 -13.46
CA ALA A 18 33.21 -15.51 -13.26
C ALA A 18 32.22 -15.73 -14.42
N GLN A 19 32.18 -14.82 -15.42
CA GLN A 19 31.19 -14.78 -16.50
C GLN A 19 29.77 -14.91 -15.96
N LYS A 20 29.47 -14.11 -14.94
CA LYS A 20 28.24 -14.18 -14.17
C LYS A 20 27.60 -12.81 -14.05
N LEU A 21 26.28 -12.73 -14.25
CA LEU A 21 25.48 -11.56 -13.93
C LEU A 21 24.77 -11.77 -12.59
N PHE A 22 24.90 -10.78 -11.71
CA PHE A 22 24.24 -10.75 -10.41
C PHE A 22 23.26 -9.58 -10.38
N CYS A 23 21.96 -9.86 -10.27
CA CYS A 23 20.90 -8.86 -10.18
C CYS A 23 20.25 -8.93 -8.82
N ALA A 24 19.96 -7.78 -8.21
CA ALA A 24 19.33 -7.76 -6.89
C ALA A 24 18.30 -6.63 -6.77
N ARG A 25 17.26 -6.89 -5.96
CA ARG A 25 16.21 -5.94 -5.64
C ARG A 25 16.09 -5.79 -4.11
N ASP A 26 15.81 -4.58 -3.65
CA ASP A 26 15.73 -4.24 -2.22
C ASP A 26 14.69 -5.06 -1.43
N HIS A 27 14.76 -4.96 -0.11
CA HIS A 27 14.00 -5.75 0.84
C HIS A 27 12.47 -5.68 0.64
N MET A 28 11.93 -4.48 0.37
CA MET A 28 10.48 -4.25 0.21
C MET A 28 10.06 -4.09 -1.25
N GLY A 29 11.01 -4.12 -2.20
CA GLY A 29 10.74 -3.93 -3.63
C GLY A 29 10.35 -2.50 -3.97
N ILE A 30 10.92 -1.51 -3.27
CA ILE A 30 10.69 -0.09 -3.52
C ILE A 30 11.15 0.27 -4.92
N LYS A 31 12.35 -0.19 -5.32
CA LYS A 31 12.83 0.02 -6.68
C LYS A 31 12.41 -1.14 -7.59
N PRO A 32 11.80 -0.84 -8.76
CA PRO A 32 11.37 -1.88 -9.68
C PRO A 32 12.55 -2.54 -10.41
N PHE A 33 12.41 -3.83 -10.71
CA PHE A 33 13.33 -4.60 -11.55
C PHE A 33 12.52 -5.63 -12.33
N TYR A 34 12.47 -5.46 -13.64
CA TYR A 34 11.81 -6.38 -14.56
C TYR A 34 12.84 -7.11 -15.39
N TYR A 35 12.55 -8.36 -15.75
CA TYR A 35 13.45 -9.15 -16.60
C TYR A 35 12.67 -10.11 -17.51
N THR A 36 13.34 -10.53 -18.57
CA THR A 36 12.96 -11.67 -19.40
C THR A 36 14.14 -12.62 -19.52
N LEU A 37 13.85 -13.90 -19.52
CA LEU A 37 14.83 -14.96 -19.63
C LEU A 37 14.35 -15.99 -20.63
N THR A 38 15.16 -16.23 -21.66
CA THR A 38 14.98 -17.29 -22.65
C THR A 38 16.25 -18.13 -22.71
N ASP A 39 16.24 -19.18 -23.52
CA ASP A 39 17.44 -20.03 -23.69
C ASP A 39 18.66 -19.27 -24.22
N THR A 40 18.45 -18.17 -24.94
CA THR A 40 19.50 -17.44 -25.64
C THR A 40 19.67 -15.97 -25.16
N LEU A 41 18.73 -15.44 -24.41
CA LEU A 41 18.72 -14.03 -24.02
C LEU A 41 18.28 -13.86 -22.56
N PHE A 42 19.03 -13.07 -21.83
CA PHE A 42 18.58 -12.40 -20.62
C PHE A 42 18.60 -10.90 -20.83
N ALA A 43 17.48 -10.23 -20.53
CA ALA A 43 17.40 -8.79 -20.55
C ALA A 43 16.65 -8.29 -19.29
N PHE A 44 17.01 -7.11 -18.82
CA PHE A 44 16.38 -6.49 -17.66
C PHE A 44 16.21 -4.98 -17.85
N ALA A 45 15.25 -4.42 -17.13
CA ALA A 45 14.97 -2.97 -17.13
C ALA A 45 14.27 -2.55 -15.83
N SER A 46 14.27 -1.25 -15.55
CA SER A 46 13.49 -0.66 -14.45
C SER A 46 12.01 -0.49 -14.80
N GLU A 47 11.65 -0.57 -16.10
CA GLU A 47 10.29 -0.44 -16.61
C GLU A 47 10.04 -1.50 -17.69
N ILE A 48 8.81 -2.05 -17.76
CA ILE A 48 8.46 -3.10 -18.73
C ILE A 48 8.65 -2.61 -20.17
N LYS A 49 8.30 -1.35 -20.47
CA LYS A 49 8.47 -0.77 -21.82
C LYS A 49 9.91 -0.82 -22.30
N GLY A 50 10.89 -0.79 -21.38
CA GLY A 50 12.31 -0.98 -21.74
C GLY A 50 12.61 -2.37 -22.32
N LEU A 51 11.83 -3.39 -21.91
CA LEU A 51 11.92 -4.73 -22.47
C LEU A 51 11.07 -4.88 -23.74
N LEU A 52 9.95 -4.17 -23.83
CA LEU A 52 9.02 -4.27 -24.98
C LEU A 52 9.59 -3.74 -26.28
N VAL A 53 10.66 -2.93 -26.24
CA VAL A 53 11.37 -2.46 -27.46
C VAL A 53 12.32 -3.51 -28.04
N LEU A 54 12.63 -4.57 -27.28
CA LEU A 54 13.47 -5.66 -27.74
C LEU A 54 12.64 -6.64 -28.61
N PRO A 55 13.30 -7.33 -29.56
CA PRO A 55 12.66 -8.35 -30.39
C PRO A 55 12.48 -9.66 -29.59
N ILE A 56 11.75 -9.60 -28.47
CA ILE A 56 11.49 -10.73 -27.60
C ILE A 56 10.06 -11.24 -27.79
N ASP A 57 9.87 -12.53 -27.58
CA ASP A 57 8.53 -13.09 -27.40
C ASP A 57 7.99 -12.71 -26.02
N ARG A 58 6.92 -11.92 -26.00
CA ARG A 58 6.25 -11.49 -24.77
C ARG A 58 5.46 -12.62 -24.10
N GLY A 59 5.27 -13.76 -24.77
CA GLY A 59 4.50 -14.92 -24.30
C GLY A 59 2.98 -14.70 -24.29
N GLY A 60 2.51 -13.60 -24.89
CA GLY A 60 1.11 -13.17 -24.83
C GLY A 60 0.69 -12.60 -23.48
N ILE A 61 -0.60 -12.35 -23.32
CA ILE A 61 -1.22 -11.75 -22.13
C ILE A 61 -1.37 -12.82 -21.03
N ASN A 62 -0.98 -12.47 -19.82
CA ASN A 62 -1.16 -13.29 -18.62
C ASN A 62 -2.59 -13.12 -18.07
N GLU A 63 -3.49 -14.02 -18.45
CA GLU A 63 -4.88 -14.00 -18.02
C GLU A 63 -5.06 -14.20 -16.50
N ASP A 64 -4.18 -14.95 -15.86
CA ASP A 64 -4.19 -15.15 -14.41
C ASP A 64 -3.93 -13.82 -13.67
N ARG A 65 -3.02 -13.01 -14.20
CA ARG A 65 -2.75 -11.67 -13.65
C ARG A 65 -3.91 -10.72 -13.87
N ILE A 66 -4.60 -10.78 -15.02
CA ILE A 66 -5.85 -10.03 -15.23
C ILE A 66 -6.91 -10.45 -14.21
N ALA A 67 -7.06 -11.75 -13.95
CA ALA A 67 -8.01 -12.26 -12.97
C ALA A 67 -7.72 -11.73 -11.56
N ASP A 68 -6.47 -11.78 -11.12
CA ASP A 68 -6.03 -11.24 -9.83
C ASP A 68 -6.29 -9.74 -9.71
N TYR A 69 -5.96 -8.99 -10.74
CA TYR A 69 -6.18 -7.55 -10.79
C TYR A 69 -7.68 -7.18 -10.68
N LEU A 70 -8.54 -7.81 -11.47
CA LEU A 70 -9.98 -7.53 -11.47
C LEU A 70 -10.65 -7.90 -10.15
N THR A 71 -10.16 -8.94 -9.50
CA THR A 71 -10.68 -9.42 -8.22
C THR A 71 -10.01 -8.78 -6.99
N CYS A 72 -9.03 -7.89 -7.19
CA CYS A 72 -8.22 -7.30 -6.12
C CYS A 72 -7.50 -8.34 -5.25
N ILE A 73 -7.01 -9.40 -5.87
CA ILE A 73 -6.14 -10.38 -5.23
C ILE A 73 -4.70 -10.08 -5.65
N ALA A 74 -3.79 -10.20 -4.70
CA ALA A 74 -2.37 -10.21 -4.98
C ALA A 74 -1.80 -11.49 -4.33
N THR A 75 -1.49 -12.48 -5.16
CA THR A 75 -1.08 -13.82 -4.68
C THR A 75 0.42 -14.00 -4.66
N GLU A 76 1.15 -13.22 -5.47
CA GLU A 76 2.60 -13.32 -5.62
C GLU A 76 3.18 -12.02 -6.24
N ASN A 77 4.51 -11.91 -6.29
CA ASN A 77 5.25 -10.69 -6.66
C ASN A 77 6.13 -10.85 -7.91
N GLU A 78 6.01 -11.93 -8.64
CA GLU A 78 6.89 -12.24 -9.76
C GLU A 78 6.23 -11.98 -11.11
N SER A 79 4.99 -12.40 -11.31
CA SER A 79 4.32 -12.30 -12.59
C SER A 79 3.93 -10.88 -12.96
N THR A 80 3.97 -10.58 -14.26
CA THR A 80 3.44 -9.37 -14.87
C THR A 80 2.19 -9.70 -15.70
N PHE A 81 1.61 -8.70 -16.38
CA PHE A 81 0.54 -8.92 -17.35
C PHE A 81 1.02 -9.54 -18.68
N TYR A 82 2.33 -9.81 -18.80
CA TYR A 82 2.97 -10.54 -19.90
C TYR A 82 3.55 -11.86 -19.38
N ASN A 83 3.35 -12.97 -20.10
CA ASN A 83 3.79 -14.28 -19.61
C ASN A 83 5.32 -14.42 -19.51
N ASN A 84 6.08 -13.78 -20.42
CA ASN A 84 7.53 -13.92 -20.49
C ASN A 84 8.30 -12.70 -19.92
N ILE A 85 7.60 -11.75 -19.27
CA ILE A 85 8.24 -10.66 -18.55
C ILE A 85 7.91 -10.82 -17.07
N LEU A 86 8.95 -10.89 -16.24
CA LEU A 86 8.83 -11.17 -14.82
C LEU A 86 9.37 -10.00 -13.99
N ARG A 87 8.93 -9.90 -12.75
CA ARG A 87 9.53 -9.05 -11.72
C ARG A 87 10.56 -9.83 -10.92
N LEU A 88 11.67 -9.22 -10.58
CA LEU A 88 12.50 -9.74 -9.51
C LEU A 88 11.79 -9.48 -8.16
N PRO A 89 11.42 -10.52 -7.39
CA PRO A 89 10.68 -10.33 -6.16
C PRO A 89 11.47 -9.54 -5.10
N PRO A 90 10.78 -8.83 -4.17
CA PRO A 90 11.42 -8.16 -3.04
C PRO A 90 12.33 -9.08 -2.23
N GLY A 91 13.48 -8.59 -1.79
CA GLY A 91 14.41 -9.39 -0.97
C GLY A 91 15.05 -10.57 -1.70
N HIS A 92 15.08 -10.52 -3.06
CA HIS A 92 15.70 -11.58 -3.87
C HIS A 92 16.86 -11.04 -4.69
N PHE A 93 17.76 -11.96 -5.03
CA PHE A 93 18.73 -11.77 -6.11
C PHE A 93 18.59 -12.87 -7.14
N LEU A 94 19.00 -12.56 -8.35
CA LEU A 94 19.05 -13.48 -9.49
C LEU A 94 20.50 -13.57 -9.97
N GLU A 95 21.06 -14.77 -9.98
CA GLU A 95 22.36 -15.06 -10.59
C GLU A 95 22.16 -15.75 -11.93
N ILE A 96 22.84 -15.29 -12.95
CA ILE A 96 22.81 -15.85 -14.29
C ILE A 96 24.23 -16.12 -14.75
N ASN A 97 24.46 -17.34 -15.20
CA ASN A 97 25.66 -17.76 -15.90
C ASN A 97 25.28 -18.58 -17.13
N THR A 98 26.26 -18.99 -17.92
CA THR A 98 26.04 -19.79 -19.14
C THR A 98 25.10 -20.97 -18.92
N GLY A 99 23.81 -20.79 -19.33
CA GLY A 99 22.79 -21.85 -19.31
C GLY A 99 22.11 -22.12 -17.96
N LYS A 100 22.37 -21.33 -16.93
CA LYS A 100 21.73 -21.49 -15.61
C LYS A 100 21.33 -20.17 -15.01
N SER A 101 20.12 -20.13 -14.43
CA SER A 101 19.63 -19.06 -13.59
C SER A 101 19.30 -19.57 -12.20
N LEU A 102 19.61 -18.77 -11.18
CA LEU A 102 19.31 -19.10 -9.79
C LEU A 102 18.65 -17.89 -9.13
N LEU A 103 17.36 -18.01 -8.83
CA LEU A 103 16.62 -17.05 -8.03
C LEU A 103 16.77 -17.42 -6.55
N TYR A 104 17.25 -16.48 -5.73
CA TYR A 104 17.50 -16.72 -4.32
C TYR A 104 16.91 -15.61 -3.44
N LYS A 105 16.14 -16.01 -2.41
CA LYS A 105 15.65 -15.08 -1.39
C LYS A 105 16.77 -14.82 -0.38
N TYR A 106 17.30 -13.61 -0.34
CA TYR A 106 18.36 -13.22 0.60
C TYR A 106 17.80 -12.60 1.89
N TRP A 107 16.54 -12.15 1.86
CA TRP A 107 15.89 -11.55 3.01
C TRP A 107 14.39 -11.86 3.04
N GLU A 108 13.90 -12.10 4.22
CA GLU A 108 12.48 -12.04 4.59
C GLU A 108 12.38 -11.42 6.00
N PRO A 109 11.27 -10.75 6.34
CA PRO A 109 11.13 -10.14 7.65
C PRO A 109 11.27 -11.16 8.77
N GLN A 110 12.19 -10.91 9.72
CA GLN A 110 12.40 -11.74 10.90
C GLN A 110 12.33 -10.88 12.17
N PRO A 111 11.79 -11.38 13.29
CA PRO A 111 11.78 -10.62 14.51
C PRO A 111 13.20 -10.31 14.98
N ALA A 112 13.50 -9.04 15.22
CA ALA A 112 14.78 -8.63 15.77
C ALA A 112 14.96 -9.11 17.21
N GLN A 113 16.20 -9.29 17.63
CA GLN A 113 16.51 -9.46 19.05
C GLN A 113 16.35 -8.13 19.77
N ILE A 114 15.42 -8.05 20.72
CA ILE A 114 15.16 -6.84 21.49
C ILE A 114 15.97 -6.87 22.78
N SER A 115 16.73 -5.80 23.03
CA SER A 115 17.49 -5.61 24.26
C SER A 115 16.59 -5.07 25.36
N GLY A 116 16.35 -5.85 26.40
CA GLY A 116 15.48 -5.50 27.52
C GLY A 116 14.00 -5.76 27.25
N SER A 117 13.23 -5.96 28.31
CA SER A 117 11.79 -6.26 28.26
C SER A 117 10.92 -5.17 28.90
N SER A 118 11.52 -4.05 29.32
CA SER A 118 10.77 -2.95 29.90
C SER A 118 10.07 -2.12 28.80
N LYS A 119 8.94 -1.56 29.15
CA LYS A 119 8.18 -0.67 28.25
C LYS A 119 9.03 0.50 27.79
N PHE A 120 9.81 1.10 28.65
CA PHE A 120 10.72 2.20 28.36
C PHE A 120 11.82 1.80 27.37
N ALA A 121 12.40 0.60 27.52
CA ALA A 121 13.40 0.10 26.58
C ALA A 121 12.83 -0.06 25.14
N TYR A 122 11.59 -0.51 24.99
CA TYR A 122 10.93 -0.57 23.69
C TYR A 122 10.73 0.83 23.07
N GLU A 123 10.31 1.79 23.88
CA GLU A 123 10.05 3.16 23.44
C GLU A 123 11.37 3.85 22.97
N GLU A 124 12.47 3.68 23.69
CA GLU A 124 13.79 4.21 23.32
C GLU A 124 14.36 3.55 22.06
N GLN A 125 14.27 2.22 21.95
CA GLN A 125 14.75 1.50 20.78
C GLN A 125 13.95 1.89 19.53
N PHE A 126 12.62 1.97 19.64
CA PHE A 126 11.79 2.45 18.54
C PHE A 126 12.21 3.85 18.09
N TYR A 127 12.36 4.78 19.06
CA TYR A 127 12.78 6.14 18.76
C TYR A 127 14.11 6.18 18.01
N SER A 128 15.11 5.43 18.50
CA SER A 128 16.44 5.39 17.90
C SER A 128 16.40 4.82 16.47
N ILE A 129 15.70 3.70 16.26
CA ILE A 129 15.58 3.06 14.94
C ILE A 129 14.82 3.96 13.97
N PHE A 130 13.69 4.55 14.39
CA PHE A 130 12.88 5.43 13.54
C PHE A 130 13.62 6.72 13.20
N LYS A 131 14.37 7.29 14.17
CA LYS A 131 15.25 8.43 13.93
C LYS A 131 16.29 8.12 12.85
N GLU A 132 16.97 6.98 12.97
CA GLU A 132 17.98 6.57 11.98
C GLU A 132 17.35 6.25 10.62
N ALA A 133 16.22 5.55 10.57
CA ALA A 133 15.49 5.28 9.34
C ALA A 133 15.08 6.56 8.60
N THR A 134 14.66 7.58 9.35
CA THR A 134 14.34 8.91 8.79
C THR A 134 15.63 9.62 8.35
N ARG A 135 16.66 9.64 9.21
CA ARG A 135 17.94 10.30 8.95
C ARG A 135 18.59 9.84 7.66
N CYS A 136 18.62 8.54 7.41
CA CYS A 136 19.21 7.97 6.19
C CYS A 136 18.55 8.50 4.90
N ARG A 137 17.29 8.89 4.97
CA ARG A 137 16.47 9.33 3.83
C ARG A 137 16.41 10.85 3.65
N LEU A 138 17.10 11.61 4.52
CA LEU A 138 17.21 13.08 4.40
C LEU A 138 18.44 13.55 3.60
N ARG A 139 19.26 12.65 3.08
CA ARG A 139 20.48 12.98 2.35
C ARG A 139 20.14 13.67 1.02
N SER A 140 20.26 14.98 0.98
CA SER A 140 19.99 15.79 -0.20
C SER A 140 20.76 17.10 -0.15
N ASN A 141 21.24 17.56 -1.31
CA ASN A 141 21.73 18.92 -1.51
C ASN A 141 20.59 19.85 -2.00
N PHE A 142 19.40 19.31 -2.20
CA PHE A 142 18.20 20.04 -2.62
C PHE A 142 17.21 20.12 -1.47
N PRO A 143 16.23 21.03 -1.54
CA PRO A 143 15.15 21.06 -0.55
C PRO A 143 14.45 19.70 -0.42
N VAL A 144 14.07 19.34 0.81
CA VAL A 144 13.42 18.07 1.13
C VAL A 144 11.95 18.33 1.43
N GLY A 145 11.09 17.47 0.89
CA GLY A 145 9.66 17.53 1.11
C GLY A 145 9.10 16.31 1.83
N SER A 146 7.91 16.43 2.39
CA SER A 146 7.12 15.32 2.93
C SER A 146 5.64 15.52 2.71
N PHE A 147 4.93 14.46 2.40
CA PHE A 147 3.48 14.48 2.54
C PHE A 147 3.09 14.64 4.01
N LEU A 148 2.04 15.42 4.26
CA LEU A 148 1.53 15.67 5.60
C LEU A 148 -0.01 15.64 5.60
N SER A 149 -0.58 14.48 5.92
CA SER A 149 -2.03 14.28 6.02
C SER A 149 -2.60 14.57 7.42
N GLY A 150 -1.75 14.79 8.43
CA GLY A 150 -2.20 14.84 9.83
C GLY A 150 -2.51 13.45 10.42
N GLY A 151 -2.25 12.36 9.68
CA GLY A 151 -2.16 11.00 10.20
C GLY A 151 -0.88 10.82 11.03
N ILE A 152 -0.86 9.84 11.92
CA ILE A 152 0.29 9.63 12.81
C ILE A 152 1.57 9.33 12.04
N ASP A 153 1.49 8.62 10.90
CA ASP A 153 2.65 8.16 10.14
C ASP A 153 3.35 9.34 9.46
N SER A 154 2.64 10.10 8.62
CA SER A 154 3.18 11.29 7.96
C SER A 154 3.62 12.36 8.96
N SER A 155 2.84 12.59 10.03
CA SER A 155 3.19 13.54 11.08
C SER A 155 4.45 13.12 11.85
N SER A 156 4.65 11.82 12.10
CA SER A 156 5.88 11.30 12.75
C SER A 156 7.12 11.61 11.93
N ILE A 157 7.05 11.44 10.60
CA ILE A 157 8.16 11.76 9.70
C ILE A 157 8.47 13.25 9.73
N VAL A 158 7.46 14.11 9.56
CA VAL A 158 7.66 15.56 9.57
C VAL A 158 8.21 16.04 10.92
N CYS A 159 7.60 15.59 12.04
CA CYS A 159 8.06 15.98 13.37
C CYS A 159 9.49 15.50 13.67
N MET A 160 9.88 14.30 13.22
CA MET A 160 11.25 13.79 13.38
C MET A 160 12.23 14.60 12.53
N SER A 161 11.88 14.90 11.28
CA SER A 161 12.74 15.60 10.33
C SER A 161 12.91 17.08 10.70
N ALA A 162 11.81 17.79 10.94
CA ALA A 162 11.82 19.23 11.25
C ALA A 162 12.20 19.54 12.71
N GLY A 163 12.19 18.56 13.60
CA GLY A 163 12.62 18.67 15.00
C GLY A 163 14.01 18.07 15.23
N PRO A 164 14.12 16.84 15.75
CA PRO A 164 15.42 16.24 16.12
C PRO A 164 16.44 16.14 14.99
N LEU A 165 16.01 16.09 13.74
CA LEU A 165 16.88 15.99 12.57
C LEU A 165 16.96 17.28 11.74
N ARG A 166 16.47 18.42 12.24
CA ARG A 166 16.47 19.70 11.52
C ARG A 166 17.85 20.09 10.98
N HIS A 167 18.91 19.79 11.74
CA HIS A 167 20.29 20.04 11.36
C HIS A 167 20.80 19.20 10.17
N GLN A 168 20.06 18.18 9.75
CA GLN A 168 20.36 17.35 8.57
C GLN A 168 19.74 17.92 7.28
N LEU A 169 18.80 18.85 7.40
CA LEU A 169 18.13 19.46 6.27
C LEU A 169 18.94 20.64 5.74
N PRO A 170 19.10 20.78 4.40
CA PRO A 170 19.81 21.90 3.82
C PRO A 170 19.05 23.22 4.04
N ASP A 171 17.71 23.16 4.09
CA ASP A 171 16.82 24.30 4.29
C ASP A 171 15.58 23.87 5.07
N GLN A 172 14.58 24.77 5.26
CA GLN A 172 13.29 24.42 5.86
C GLN A 172 12.63 23.31 5.05
N MET A 173 12.02 22.35 5.78
CA MET A 173 11.31 21.25 5.15
C MET A 173 10.01 21.74 4.50
N HIS A 174 9.76 21.32 3.27
CA HIS A 174 8.48 21.55 2.62
C HIS A 174 7.46 20.46 2.99
N THR A 175 6.21 20.84 3.22
CA THR A 175 5.12 19.88 3.49
C THR A 175 3.99 20.03 2.48
N PHE A 176 3.40 18.91 2.08
CA PHE A 176 2.38 18.86 1.03
C PHE A 176 1.11 18.20 1.57
N SER A 177 -0.01 18.91 1.54
CA SER A 177 -1.28 18.49 2.15
C SER A 177 -2.48 18.76 1.25
N GLY A 178 -3.46 17.84 1.26
CA GLY A 178 -4.77 18.07 0.68
C GLY A 178 -5.70 18.78 1.67
N ILE A 179 -6.39 19.81 1.21
CA ILE A 179 -7.49 20.46 1.95
C ILE A 179 -8.81 20.19 1.24
N PHE A 180 -9.90 20.19 1.99
CA PHE A 180 -11.24 19.91 1.49
C PHE A 180 -12.18 21.04 1.93
N ASN A 181 -12.78 21.72 0.98
CA ASN A 181 -13.69 22.85 1.23
C ASN A 181 -15.16 22.44 1.08
N GLU A 182 -15.46 21.43 0.27
CA GLU A 182 -16.81 20.93 0.00
C GLU A 182 -17.10 19.64 0.79
N ILE A 183 -16.10 18.78 0.96
CA ILE A 183 -16.24 17.49 1.65
C ILE A 183 -15.57 17.52 3.03
N SER A 184 -16.17 18.25 3.96
CA SER A 184 -15.63 18.49 5.31
C SER A 184 -15.27 17.24 6.10
N ILE A 185 -15.95 16.10 5.86
CA ILE A 185 -15.65 14.83 6.51
C ILE A 185 -14.27 14.25 6.12
N CYS A 186 -13.72 14.70 4.97
CA CYS A 186 -12.38 14.34 4.51
C CYS A 186 -11.31 15.34 4.98
N ASP A 187 -11.71 16.48 5.56
CA ASP A 187 -10.78 17.54 5.90
C ASP A 187 -9.96 17.24 7.16
N GLU A 188 -8.66 17.18 6.98
CA GLU A 188 -7.69 16.89 8.04
C GLU A 188 -6.92 18.13 8.52
N ARG A 189 -7.31 19.35 8.07
CA ARG A 189 -6.62 20.61 8.44
C ARG A 189 -6.38 20.74 9.94
N GLN A 190 -7.35 20.41 10.76
CA GLN A 190 -7.22 20.50 12.22
C GLN A 190 -6.06 19.66 12.79
N PHE A 191 -5.66 18.60 12.12
CA PHE A 191 -4.58 17.72 12.56
C PHE A 191 -3.23 18.22 12.07
N PHE A 192 -3.05 18.37 10.75
CA PHE A 192 -1.76 18.80 10.23
C PHE A 192 -1.41 20.24 10.65
N GLN A 193 -2.40 21.12 10.88
CA GLN A 193 -2.15 22.46 11.42
C GLN A 193 -1.45 22.41 12.79
N SER A 194 -1.71 21.39 13.60
CA SER A 194 -1.00 21.22 14.88
C SER A 194 0.49 20.94 14.71
N VAL A 195 0.88 20.30 13.59
CA VAL A 195 2.28 20.08 13.22
C VAL A 195 2.89 21.39 12.70
N LEU A 196 2.19 22.09 11.80
CA LEU A 196 2.63 23.37 11.24
C LEU A 196 2.83 24.46 12.32
N ASN A 197 2.00 24.45 13.34
CA ASN A 197 2.12 25.39 14.48
C ASN A 197 3.30 25.06 15.42
N ARG A 198 3.83 23.83 15.36
CA ARG A 198 4.90 23.39 16.26
C ARG A 198 6.28 23.47 15.62
N TYR A 199 6.36 23.32 14.31
CA TYR A 199 7.61 23.25 13.57
C TYR A 199 7.67 24.26 12.45
N GLU A 200 8.83 24.84 12.23
CA GLU A 200 9.10 25.72 11.10
C GLU A 200 9.27 24.91 9.83
N VAL A 201 8.21 24.84 9.03
CA VAL A 201 8.15 24.16 7.74
C VAL A 201 7.44 25.05 6.71
N ILE A 202 7.66 24.80 5.42
CA ILE A 202 7.01 25.53 4.33
C ILE A 202 5.81 24.72 3.84
N PRO A 203 4.56 25.10 4.16
CA PRO A 203 3.39 24.32 3.79
C PRO A 203 2.90 24.63 2.39
N HIS A 204 2.51 23.59 1.65
CA HIS A 204 1.84 23.66 0.36
C HIS A 204 0.52 22.90 0.39
N PHE A 205 -0.49 23.44 -0.26
CA PHE A 205 -1.85 22.87 -0.22
C PHE A 205 -2.43 22.72 -1.62
N ILE A 206 -3.20 21.64 -1.82
CA ILE A 206 -4.12 21.48 -2.94
C ILE A 206 -5.56 21.43 -2.42
N CYS A 207 -6.52 21.94 -3.20
CA CYS A 207 -7.93 21.77 -2.93
C CYS A 207 -8.38 20.42 -3.49
N ALA A 208 -8.34 19.38 -2.66
CA ALA A 208 -8.43 17.98 -3.09
C ALA A 208 -9.84 17.57 -3.57
N ASP A 209 -10.87 18.32 -3.20
CA ASP A 209 -12.26 18.12 -3.64
C ASP A 209 -12.64 18.91 -4.90
N ARG A 210 -11.65 19.59 -5.54
CA ARG A 210 -11.83 20.33 -6.81
C ARG A 210 -10.90 19.88 -7.93
N ILE A 211 -10.10 18.86 -7.69
CA ILE A 211 -9.16 18.34 -8.69
C ILE A 211 -9.94 17.69 -9.84
N ASN A 212 -9.49 17.92 -11.07
CA ASN A 212 -9.91 17.11 -12.19
C ASN A 212 -9.02 15.85 -12.27
N PRO A 213 -9.54 14.64 -12.06
CA PRO A 213 -8.71 13.44 -11.96
C PRO A 213 -8.22 12.95 -13.34
N SER A 214 -8.77 13.44 -14.45
CA SER A 214 -8.52 12.92 -15.80
C SER A 214 -7.03 12.97 -16.17
N VAL A 215 -6.37 14.10 -15.94
CA VAL A 215 -4.94 14.27 -16.27
C VAL A 215 -4.07 13.25 -15.53
N ALA A 216 -4.30 13.09 -14.23
CA ALA A 216 -3.54 12.15 -13.42
C ALA A 216 -3.77 10.70 -13.86
N TYR A 217 -5.03 10.32 -14.14
CA TYR A 217 -5.34 8.96 -14.60
C TYR A 217 -4.79 8.70 -16.01
N ASP A 218 -5.02 9.58 -16.97
CA ASP A 218 -4.54 9.39 -18.35
C ASP A 218 -3.01 9.34 -18.41
N ARG A 219 -2.33 10.21 -17.65
CA ARG A 219 -0.86 10.18 -17.56
C ARG A 219 -0.35 8.94 -16.88
N THR A 220 -0.98 8.51 -15.79
CA THR A 220 -0.55 7.28 -15.11
C THR A 220 -0.77 6.05 -15.99
N ILE A 221 -1.90 5.93 -16.69
CA ILE A 221 -2.14 4.83 -17.62
C ILE A 221 -1.07 4.80 -18.74
N GLN A 222 -0.63 5.97 -19.22
CA GLN A 222 0.46 6.06 -20.22
C GLN A 222 1.84 5.69 -19.64
N LEU A 223 2.06 5.94 -18.35
CA LEU A 223 3.33 5.66 -17.68
C LEU A 223 3.44 4.22 -17.22
N GLU A 224 2.32 3.66 -16.76
CA GLU A 224 2.26 2.27 -16.34
C GLU A 224 2.20 1.36 -17.57
N ASP A 225 3.08 0.38 -17.60
CA ASP A 225 3.13 -0.60 -18.67
C ASP A 225 2.09 -1.73 -18.46
N GLU A 226 1.33 -1.64 -17.38
CA GLU A 226 0.33 -2.60 -16.90
C GLU A 226 -0.89 -1.87 -16.32
N PRO A 227 -2.07 -2.53 -16.23
CA PRO A 227 -3.19 -2.01 -15.45
C PRO A 227 -2.82 -1.81 -13.98
N PHE A 228 -3.21 -0.68 -13.42
CA PHE A 228 -2.88 -0.33 -12.04
C PHE A 228 -4.13 -0.03 -11.20
N TRP A 229 -3.96 -0.13 -9.88
CA TRP A 229 -4.96 0.24 -8.90
C TRP A 229 -4.41 1.25 -7.90
N ALA A 230 -4.80 2.50 -8.03
CA ALA A 230 -4.47 3.57 -7.11
C ALA A 230 -5.61 4.60 -7.08
N PRO A 231 -6.64 4.38 -6.25
CA PRO A 231 -7.89 5.15 -6.33
C PRO A 231 -7.74 6.65 -6.04
N HIS A 232 -6.75 7.04 -5.24
CA HIS A 232 -6.49 8.44 -4.89
C HIS A 232 -5.29 9.05 -5.62
N ILE A 233 -4.87 8.44 -6.72
CA ILE A 233 -3.65 8.79 -7.46
C ILE A 233 -3.61 10.27 -7.86
N PHE A 234 -4.75 10.88 -8.18
CA PHE A 234 -4.85 12.27 -8.58
C PHE A 234 -4.42 13.26 -7.49
N MET A 235 -4.64 12.93 -6.22
CA MET A 235 -4.18 13.78 -5.12
C MET A 235 -2.66 13.76 -5.00
N GLY A 236 -2.06 12.56 -5.03
CA GLY A 236 -0.61 12.39 -5.03
C GLY A 236 0.05 13.09 -6.22
N TRP A 237 -0.54 12.94 -7.40
CA TRP A 237 -0.06 13.56 -8.65
C TRP A 237 0.06 15.08 -8.52
N GLU A 238 -0.99 15.76 -8.08
CA GLU A 238 -1.01 17.22 -7.92
C GLU A 238 -0.01 17.70 -6.84
N LEU A 239 0.08 16.98 -5.72
CA LEU A 239 1.05 17.30 -4.66
C LEU A 239 2.50 17.13 -5.16
N MET A 240 2.79 16.08 -5.93
CA MET A 240 4.11 15.85 -6.55
C MET A 240 4.43 16.91 -7.61
N ALA A 241 3.43 17.38 -8.37
CA ALA A 241 3.61 18.46 -9.32
C ALA A 241 4.04 19.76 -8.63
N ILE A 242 3.42 20.12 -7.49
CA ILE A 242 3.85 21.26 -6.67
C ILE A 242 5.26 21.02 -6.10
N ALA A 243 5.54 19.82 -5.59
CA ALA A 243 6.87 19.50 -5.05
C ALA A 243 7.97 19.72 -6.11
N LYS A 244 7.74 19.28 -7.35
CA LYS A 244 8.63 19.55 -8.47
C LYS A 244 8.85 21.04 -8.72
N GLN A 245 7.77 21.85 -8.69
CA GLN A 245 7.84 23.31 -8.88
C GLN A 245 8.66 24.00 -7.78
N GLN A 246 8.67 23.43 -6.57
CA GLN A 246 9.46 23.91 -5.44
C GLN A 246 10.93 23.41 -5.44
N GLY A 247 11.35 22.72 -6.50
CA GLY A 247 12.73 22.21 -6.61
C GLY A 247 13.04 21.02 -5.70
N ILE A 248 12.03 20.39 -5.12
CA ILE A 248 12.19 19.20 -4.28
C ILE A 248 12.77 18.05 -5.10
N ARG A 249 13.67 17.28 -4.47
CA ARG A 249 14.21 16.04 -5.04
C ARG A 249 13.90 14.82 -4.18
N ILE A 250 13.91 14.97 -2.87
CA ILE A 250 13.55 13.93 -1.90
C ILE A 250 12.15 14.22 -1.36
N LEU A 251 11.22 13.27 -1.54
CA LEU A 251 9.87 13.35 -1.01
C LEU A 251 9.64 12.19 -0.05
N LEU A 252 9.51 12.51 1.23
CA LEU A 252 9.21 11.53 2.28
C LEU A 252 7.72 11.22 2.32
N ASP A 253 7.39 9.94 2.49
CA ASP A 253 6.01 9.46 2.58
C ASP A 253 5.83 8.50 3.76
N GLY A 254 4.73 8.68 4.49
CA GLY A 254 4.28 7.78 5.55
C GLY A 254 3.45 6.60 5.04
N HIS A 255 3.55 6.27 3.76
CA HIS A 255 2.82 5.17 3.14
C HIS A 255 3.00 3.88 3.93
N ASP A 256 1.89 3.19 4.18
CA ASP A 256 1.81 1.91 4.90
C ASP A 256 2.58 1.82 6.24
N GLY A 257 2.80 2.94 6.92
CA GLY A 257 3.33 2.93 8.28
C GLY A 257 2.48 2.10 9.26
N ASP A 258 1.19 1.97 8.97
CA ASP A 258 0.27 1.10 9.71
C ASP A 258 0.52 -0.39 9.46
N SER A 259 0.96 -0.80 8.28
CA SER A 259 1.40 -2.17 7.99
C SER A 259 2.76 -2.47 8.61
N ALA A 260 3.71 -1.53 8.53
CA ALA A 260 5.06 -1.69 9.06
C ALA A 260 5.11 -1.79 10.60
N VAL A 261 4.24 -1.07 11.32
CA VAL A 261 4.18 -1.07 12.78
C VAL A 261 3.13 -2.04 13.32
N SER A 262 2.12 -2.37 12.53
CA SER A 262 0.90 -3.10 12.88
C SER A 262 -0.14 -2.29 13.67
N HIS A 263 -1.38 -2.61 13.43
CA HIS A 263 -2.53 -2.12 14.23
C HIS A 263 -2.68 -2.81 15.58
N GLY A 264 -1.93 -3.90 15.82
CA GLY A 264 -2.01 -4.69 17.05
C GLY A 264 -3.32 -5.45 17.18
N LEU A 265 -3.92 -5.90 16.06
CA LEU A 265 -5.20 -6.62 16.10
C LEU A 265 -5.08 -8.01 16.72
N GLY A 266 -3.91 -8.63 16.64
CA GLY A 266 -3.61 -9.91 17.28
C GLY A 266 -3.64 -9.88 18.82
N LEU A 267 -3.69 -8.69 19.44
CA LEU A 267 -3.91 -8.55 20.88
C LEU A 267 -5.22 -9.21 21.32
N PHE A 268 -6.29 -9.10 20.54
CA PHE A 268 -7.59 -9.62 20.91
C PHE A 268 -7.62 -11.14 21.02
N PRO A 269 -7.14 -11.90 20.01
CA PRO A 269 -6.98 -13.36 20.15
C PRO A 269 -6.03 -13.75 21.29
N GLU A 270 -4.93 -13.03 21.48
CA GLU A 270 -4.02 -13.33 22.57
C GLU A 270 -4.67 -13.19 23.96
N LEU A 271 -5.42 -12.11 24.17
CA LEU A 271 -6.17 -11.92 25.43
C LEU A 271 -7.26 -12.98 25.63
N LEU A 272 -7.94 -13.38 24.56
CA LEU A 272 -8.95 -14.43 24.58
C LEU A 272 -8.34 -15.78 24.99
N PHE A 273 -7.27 -16.20 24.32
CA PHE A 273 -6.60 -17.49 24.60
C PHE A 273 -5.87 -17.54 25.95
N GLN A 274 -5.45 -16.38 26.47
CA GLN A 274 -4.86 -16.25 27.81
C GLN A 274 -5.92 -16.16 28.92
N GLY A 275 -7.21 -16.16 28.60
CA GLY A 275 -8.30 -16.01 29.57
C GLY A 275 -8.37 -14.63 30.23
N LYS A 276 -7.75 -13.59 29.63
CA LYS A 276 -7.71 -12.23 30.18
C LYS A 276 -8.97 -11.44 29.82
N TRP A 277 -10.14 -11.95 30.20
CA TRP A 277 -11.46 -11.45 29.80
C TRP A 277 -11.71 -9.98 30.15
N PHE A 278 -11.33 -9.53 31.36
CA PHE A 278 -11.52 -8.13 31.75
C PHE A 278 -10.76 -7.17 30.85
N ARG A 279 -9.54 -7.52 30.50
CA ARG A 279 -8.71 -6.71 29.60
C ARG A 279 -9.27 -6.74 28.18
N LEU A 280 -9.72 -7.89 27.70
CA LEU A 280 -10.36 -8.03 26.40
C LEU A 280 -11.62 -7.16 26.30
N LEU A 281 -12.50 -7.21 27.31
CA LEU A 281 -13.70 -6.37 27.37
C LEU A 281 -13.34 -4.87 27.39
N LYS A 282 -12.35 -4.48 28.19
CA LYS A 282 -11.86 -3.10 28.24
C LYS A 282 -11.36 -2.63 26.87
N GLU A 283 -10.52 -3.40 26.19
CA GLU A 283 -10.03 -3.04 24.85
C GLU A 283 -11.17 -2.97 23.82
N CYS A 284 -12.11 -3.94 23.82
CA CYS A 284 -13.31 -3.90 22.97
C CYS A 284 -14.19 -2.67 23.23
N TYR A 285 -14.29 -2.22 24.49
CA TYR A 285 -15.06 -1.03 24.89
C TYR A 285 -14.43 0.25 24.38
N LEU A 286 -13.10 0.32 24.38
CA LEU A 286 -12.32 1.52 24.01
C LEU A 286 -12.12 1.67 22.49
N ILE A 287 -12.52 0.68 21.69
CA ILE A 287 -12.46 0.80 20.23
C ILE A 287 -13.41 1.89 19.74
N GLY A 288 -12.87 2.84 18.98
CA GLY A 288 -13.62 3.95 18.38
C GLY A 288 -13.71 5.18 19.28
N ASN A 289 -14.33 6.23 18.74
CA ASN A 289 -14.34 7.55 19.36
C ASN A 289 -15.31 7.68 20.55
N THR A 290 -16.37 6.86 20.56
CA THR A 290 -17.38 6.89 21.62
C THR A 290 -17.58 5.47 22.18
N PRO A 291 -17.33 5.24 23.47
CA PRO A 291 -17.59 3.97 24.12
C PRO A 291 -19.09 3.61 24.07
N SER A 292 -19.42 2.34 23.75
CA SER A 292 -20.79 1.86 23.65
C SER A 292 -20.87 0.38 23.99
N LEU A 293 -21.75 -0.01 24.89
CA LEU A 293 -21.95 -1.41 25.28
C LEU A 293 -22.37 -2.29 24.10
N LYS A 294 -23.28 -1.80 23.24
CA LYS A 294 -23.71 -2.51 22.03
C LYS A 294 -22.52 -2.79 21.08
N ARG A 295 -21.63 -1.81 20.93
CA ARG A 295 -20.40 -1.95 20.12
C ARG A 295 -19.42 -2.92 20.77
N THR A 296 -19.27 -2.87 22.09
CA THR A 296 -18.40 -3.79 22.84
C THR A 296 -18.82 -5.24 22.63
N LEU A 297 -20.11 -5.54 22.79
CA LEU A 297 -20.66 -6.88 22.57
C LEU A 297 -20.46 -7.33 21.10
N LYS A 298 -20.70 -6.43 20.13
CA LYS A 298 -20.46 -6.73 18.72
C LYS A 298 -18.97 -7.03 18.45
N ASN A 299 -18.05 -6.25 19.01
CA ASN A 299 -16.61 -6.47 18.86
C ASN A 299 -16.17 -7.77 19.53
N LEU A 300 -16.65 -8.04 20.74
CA LEU A 300 -16.37 -9.29 21.46
C LEU A 300 -16.86 -10.49 20.65
N PHE A 301 -18.11 -10.44 20.18
CA PHE A 301 -18.67 -11.50 19.33
C PHE A 301 -17.81 -11.72 18.08
N ARG A 302 -17.41 -10.63 17.40
CA ARG A 302 -16.53 -10.72 16.22
C ARG A 302 -15.19 -11.37 16.55
N VAL A 303 -14.56 -11.02 17.67
CA VAL A 303 -13.30 -11.62 18.10
C VAL A 303 -13.48 -13.12 18.37
N CYS A 304 -14.50 -13.50 19.15
CA CYS A 304 -14.79 -14.90 19.43
C CYS A 304 -15.11 -15.68 18.14
N TRP A 305 -15.90 -15.11 17.24
CA TRP A 305 -16.24 -15.70 15.95
C TRP A 305 -14.98 -15.92 15.10
N ASN A 306 -14.17 -14.90 14.93
CA ASN A 306 -12.94 -14.99 14.12
C ASN A 306 -11.94 -15.99 14.70
N CYS A 307 -11.81 -16.07 16.03
CA CYS A 307 -10.88 -16.99 16.68
C CYS A 307 -11.33 -18.45 16.66
N THR A 308 -12.64 -18.71 16.77
CA THR A 308 -13.15 -20.08 17.01
C THR A 308 -13.82 -20.69 15.79
N LEU A 309 -14.59 -19.91 15.04
CA LEU A 309 -15.45 -20.42 13.96
C LEU A 309 -14.88 -20.18 12.57
N TYR A 310 -14.05 -19.13 12.36
CA TYR A 310 -13.46 -18.89 11.05
C TYR A 310 -12.48 -20.01 10.65
N ARG A 311 -11.75 -20.61 11.61
CA ARG A 311 -10.94 -21.81 11.35
C ARG A 311 -11.79 -23.01 10.93
N ALA A 312 -13.04 -23.06 11.37
CA ALA A 312 -14.01 -24.09 10.96
C ALA A 312 -14.72 -23.72 9.65
N SER A 313 -14.73 -22.45 9.24
CA SER A 313 -15.40 -21.99 8.00
C SER A 313 -14.75 -22.49 6.71
N ALA A 314 -13.48 -22.89 6.75
CA ALA A 314 -12.84 -23.64 5.66
C ALA A 314 -13.59 -24.96 5.34
N LEU A 315 -14.43 -25.44 6.25
CA LEU A 315 -15.28 -26.64 6.09
C LEU A 315 -16.74 -26.30 5.73
N ILE A 316 -17.10 -25.00 5.63
CA ILE A 316 -18.47 -24.59 5.33
C ILE A 316 -18.70 -24.63 3.81
N PRO A 317 -19.78 -25.26 3.33
CA PRO A 317 -20.09 -25.31 1.90
C PRO A 317 -20.22 -23.93 1.27
N VAL A 318 -19.86 -23.83 0.01
CA VAL A 318 -19.87 -22.65 -0.89
C VAL A 318 -21.18 -21.84 -0.85
N THR A 319 -22.28 -22.42 -0.37
CA THR A 319 -23.60 -21.79 -0.23
C THR A 319 -23.66 -20.65 0.82
N PHE A 320 -22.67 -20.53 1.71
CA PHE A 320 -22.57 -19.48 2.73
C PHE A 320 -21.50 -18.43 2.44
N GLN A 321 -21.16 -18.22 1.17
CA GLN A 321 -20.13 -17.24 0.80
C GLN A 321 -20.58 -15.80 1.10
N PRO A 322 -19.66 -14.93 1.57
CA PRO A 322 -19.96 -13.53 1.83
C PRO A 322 -20.49 -12.83 0.58
N ASN A 323 -21.44 -11.92 0.72
CA ASN A 323 -22.03 -11.16 -0.40
C ASN A 323 -21.00 -10.46 -1.29
N HIS A 324 -19.83 -10.05 -0.74
CA HIS A 324 -18.79 -9.44 -1.53
C HIS A 324 -18.15 -10.40 -2.53
N PHE A 325 -18.02 -11.68 -2.19
CA PHE A 325 -17.45 -12.72 -3.06
C PHE A 325 -18.35 -12.95 -4.29
N VAL A 326 -19.67 -13.09 -4.06
CA VAL A 326 -20.64 -13.24 -5.15
C VAL A 326 -20.62 -12.02 -6.06
N LYS A 327 -20.60 -10.81 -5.49
CA LYS A 327 -20.48 -9.55 -6.25
C LYS A 327 -19.18 -9.45 -7.04
N THR A 328 -18.07 -9.95 -6.54
CA THR A 328 -16.81 -9.92 -7.28
C THR A 328 -16.88 -10.82 -8.50
N LEU A 329 -17.45 -12.01 -8.38
CA LEU A 329 -17.60 -12.95 -9.49
C LEU A 329 -18.62 -12.46 -10.53
N SER A 330 -19.74 -11.83 -10.14
CA SER A 330 -20.74 -11.31 -11.09
C SER A 330 -20.18 -10.25 -12.04
N ARG A 331 -19.09 -9.57 -11.66
CA ARG A 331 -18.40 -8.56 -12.46
C ARG A 331 -17.56 -9.11 -13.61
N LEU A 332 -17.25 -10.41 -13.55
CA LEU A 332 -16.39 -11.08 -14.52
C LEU A 332 -17.21 -11.75 -15.62
N ASN A 333 -16.62 -11.90 -16.80
CA ASN A 333 -17.19 -12.73 -17.84
C ASN A 333 -17.24 -14.21 -17.34
N PRO A 334 -18.41 -14.89 -17.41
CA PRO A 334 -18.54 -16.25 -16.88
C PRO A 334 -17.58 -17.27 -17.53
N SER A 335 -17.29 -17.11 -18.83
CA SER A 335 -16.34 -18.00 -19.52
C SER A 335 -14.91 -17.78 -19.05
N PHE A 336 -14.52 -16.52 -18.78
CA PHE A 336 -13.23 -16.16 -18.22
C PHE A 336 -13.10 -16.66 -16.77
N GLU A 337 -14.13 -16.47 -15.93
CA GLU A 337 -14.16 -16.97 -14.54
C GLU A 337 -13.88 -18.48 -14.51
N LYS A 338 -14.59 -19.24 -15.37
CA LYS A 338 -14.48 -20.69 -15.40
C LYS A 338 -13.13 -21.16 -15.94
N ARG A 339 -12.64 -20.57 -17.05
CA ARG A 339 -11.38 -20.95 -17.72
C ARG A 339 -10.19 -20.78 -16.78
N ASN A 340 -10.14 -19.71 -16.01
CA ASN A 340 -9.04 -19.38 -15.11
C ASN A 340 -9.29 -19.83 -13.65
N SER A 341 -10.32 -20.65 -13.39
CA SER A 341 -10.64 -21.16 -12.04
C SER A 341 -10.68 -20.07 -10.96
N ILE A 342 -11.18 -18.87 -11.31
CA ILE A 342 -11.09 -17.66 -10.47
C ILE A 342 -11.78 -17.86 -9.13
N ARG A 343 -12.88 -18.58 -9.10
CA ARG A 343 -13.59 -18.93 -7.85
C ARG A 343 -12.69 -19.65 -6.86
N SER A 344 -11.93 -20.64 -7.32
CA SER A 344 -11.00 -21.39 -6.45
C SER A 344 -9.84 -20.54 -5.97
N ARG A 345 -9.33 -19.65 -6.81
CA ARG A 345 -8.28 -18.68 -6.45
C ARG A 345 -8.77 -17.69 -5.41
N LEU A 346 -9.98 -17.15 -5.58
CA LEU A 346 -10.62 -16.27 -4.60
C LEU A 346 -10.80 -16.95 -3.24
N LEU A 347 -11.27 -18.20 -3.22
CA LEU A 347 -11.44 -18.97 -1.99
C LEU A 347 -10.09 -19.18 -1.29
N LYS A 348 -9.05 -19.56 -2.03
CA LYS A 348 -7.71 -19.71 -1.48
C LYS A 348 -7.19 -18.37 -0.92
N ALA A 349 -7.28 -17.29 -1.68
CA ALA A 349 -6.85 -15.97 -1.24
C ALA A 349 -7.60 -15.50 0.03
N GLU A 350 -8.88 -15.83 0.17
CA GLU A 350 -9.67 -15.50 1.36
C GLU A 350 -9.20 -16.31 2.58
N THR A 351 -8.81 -17.58 2.40
CA THR A 351 -8.24 -18.39 3.49
C THR A 351 -6.85 -17.93 3.90
N ASP A 352 -6.07 -17.40 2.96
CA ASP A 352 -4.70 -16.94 3.17
C ASP A 352 -4.62 -15.48 3.67
N ARG A 353 -5.76 -14.76 3.67
CA ARG A 353 -5.79 -13.37 4.17
C ARG A 353 -5.40 -13.26 5.64
N PRO A 354 -4.74 -12.14 6.02
CA PRO A 354 -4.54 -11.79 7.41
C PRO A 354 -5.86 -11.88 8.19
N ASN A 355 -5.90 -12.71 9.20
CA ASN A 355 -7.12 -12.99 9.95
C ASN A 355 -7.04 -12.35 11.33
N ASP A 356 -8.09 -11.63 11.73
CA ASP A 356 -8.24 -11.06 13.08
C ASP A 356 -8.21 -12.11 14.21
N GLY A 357 -8.25 -13.41 13.90
CA GLY A 357 -8.10 -14.53 14.84
C GLY A 357 -6.67 -15.01 15.04
N GLN A 358 -5.70 -14.46 14.29
CA GLN A 358 -4.28 -14.80 14.41
C GLN A 358 -3.65 -14.07 15.62
N ARG A 359 -2.61 -14.66 16.20
CA ARG A 359 -1.75 -13.97 17.16
C ARG A 359 -1.01 -12.81 16.50
N GLU A 360 -0.56 -11.85 17.27
CA GLU A 360 -0.01 -10.61 16.73
C GLU A 360 1.16 -10.81 15.77
N TYR A 361 2.09 -11.70 16.09
CA TYR A 361 3.20 -11.99 15.19
C TYR A 361 2.72 -12.53 13.82
N GLU A 362 1.85 -13.54 13.85
CA GLU A 362 1.31 -14.16 12.63
C GLU A 362 0.51 -13.16 11.80
N HIS A 363 -0.33 -12.36 12.45
CA HIS A 363 -1.11 -11.30 11.81
C HIS A 363 -0.20 -10.25 11.18
N HIS A 364 0.79 -9.74 11.93
CA HIS A 364 1.70 -8.72 11.43
C HIS A 364 2.54 -9.24 10.26
N MET A 365 3.08 -10.47 10.36
CA MET A 365 3.79 -11.12 9.25
C MET A 365 2.91 -11.20 8.01
N SER A 366 1.68 -11.68 8.14
CA SER A 366 0.76 -11.82 7.00
C SER A 366 0.37 -10.46 6.38
N VAL A 367 0.36 -9.38 7.16
CA VAL A 367 0.13 -8.02 6.64
C VAL A 367 1.36 -7.49 5.90
N ILE A 368 2.55 -7.51 6.52
CA ILE A 368 3.74 -6.87 5.94
C ILE A 368 4.31 -7.61 4.72
N THR A 369 4.01 -8.89 4.58
CA THR A 369 4.45 -9.70 3.43
C THR A 369 3.43 -9.76 2.29
N GLN A 370 2.34 -8.96 2.36
CA GLN A 370 1.37 -8.95 1.27
C GLN A 370 1.99 -8.50 -0.05
N PRO A 371 1.72 -9.23 -1.15
CA PRO A 371 2.21 -8.87 -2.49
C PRO A 371 1.71 -7.51 -3.00
N LEU A 372 0.71 -6.94 -2.36
CA LEU A 372 0.17 -5.62 -2.73
C LEU A 372 1.16 -4.47 -2.46
N HIS A 373 2.01 -4.57 -1.41
CA HIS A 373 2.95 -3.50 -1.06
C HIS A 373 3.94 -3.18 -2.19
N PRO A 374 4.73 -4.13 -2.73
CA PRO A 374 5.65 -3.82 -3.82
C PRO A 374 4.93 -3.35 -5.09
N LEU A 375 3.72 -3.84 -5.39
CA LEU A 375 2.93 -3.36 -6.53
C LEU A 375 2.50 -1.90 -6.37
N ALA A 376 2.08 -1.50 -5.16
CA ALA A 376 1.74 -0.11 -4.86
C ALA A 376 2.99 0.80 -4.91
N LEU A 377 4.13 0.32 -4.40
CA LEU A 377 5.40 1.05 -4.42
C LEU A 377 5.92 1.26 -5.85
N GLU A 378 5.75 0.30 -6.76
CA GLU A 378 6.09 0.48 -8.18
C GLU A 378 5.31 1.64 -8.82
N VAL A 379 4.00 1.72 -8.58
CA VAL A 379 3.15 2.83 -9.07
C VAL A 379 3.61 4.17 -8.48
N LEU A 380 3.86 4.22 -7.17
CA LEU A 380 4.34 5.44 -6.50
C LEU A 380 5.72 5.87 -7.01
N GLU A 381 6.63 4.94 -7.22
CA GLU A 381 7.97 5.22 -7.76
C GLU A 381 7.89 5.82 -9.17
N ARG A 382 7.05 5.27 -10.06
CA ARG A 382 6.86 5.83 -11.41
C ARG A 382 6.29 7.23 -11.39
N GLN A 383 5.34 7.51 -10.49
CA GLN A 383 4.83 8.87 -10.29
C GLN A 383 5.91 9.82 -9.79
N CYS A 384 6.71 9.40 -8.81
CA CYS A 384 7.85 10.19 -8.32
C CYS A 384 8.84 10.51 -9.46
N ILE A 385 9.24 9.50 -10.24
CA ILE A 385 10.17 9.66 -11.37
C ILE A 385 9.63 10.66 -12.40
N GLN A 386 8.34 10.59 -12.75
CA GLN A 386 7.70 11.52 -13.70
C GLN A 386 7.77 12.97 -13.24
N HIS A 387 7.78 13.20 -11.95
CA HIS A 387 7.93 14.53 -11.37
C HIS A 387 9.40 14.89 -11.03
N GLY A 388 10.36 14.01 -11.33
CA GLY A 388 11.77 14.20 -11.01
C GLY A 388 12.06 14.12 -9.51
N LEU A 389 11.25 13.37 -8.78
CA LEU A 389 11.33 13.13 -7.35
C LEU A 389 11.89 11.74 -7.06
N ILE A 390 12.45 11.57 -5.87
CA ILE A 390 12.79 10.28 -5.26
C ILE A 390 11.87 10.07 -4.08
N GLY A 391 10.97 9.09 -4.17
CA GLY A 391 10.12 8.67 -3.06
C GLY A 391 10.94 7.97 -1.98
N CYS A 392 10.73 8.35 -0.73
CA CYS A 392 11.43 7.77 0.42
C CYS A 392 10.44 7.37 1.51
N TYR A 393 10.55 6.12 1.98
CA TYR A 393 9.58 5.48 2.87
C TYR A 393 10.25 5.05 4.19
N PRO A 394 10.38 5.94 5.21
CA PRO A 394 11.07 5.62 6.46
C PRO A 394 10.49 4.42 7.22
N PHE A 395 9.18 4.17 7.11
CA PHE A 395 8.54 3.03 7.75
C PHE A 395 8.91 1.69 7.12
N PHE A 396 9.32 1.66 5.85
CA PHE A 396 9.80 0.45 5.17
C PHE A 396 11.29 0.17 5.39
N ASP A 397 11.90 0.78 6.41
CA ASP A 397 13.24 0.38 6.84
C ASP A 397 13.20 -1.03 7.47
N LYS A 398 14.01 -1.95 6.95
CA LYS A 398 14.01 -3.35 7.42
C LYS A 398 14.24 -3.47 8.93
N ARG A 399 15.10 -2.62 9.51
CA ARG A 399 15.40 -2.62 10.95
C ARG A 399 14.17 -2.26 11.77
N LEU A 400 13.36 -1.32 11.26
CA LEU A 400 12.12 -0.91 11.91
C LEU A 400 11.06 -2.00 11.82
N ILE A 401 10.90 -2.63 10.65
CA ILE A 401 9.97 -3.75 10.43
C ILE A 401 10.32 -4.92 11.34
N GLU A 402 11.59 -5.36 11.34
CA GLU A 402 12.07 -6.47 12.16
C GLU A 402 11.91 -6.19 13.66
N PHE A 403 12.18 -4.96 14.10
CA PHE A 403 11.92 -4.52 15.46
C PHE A 403 10.42 -4.56 15.80
N CYS A 404 9.58 -4.02 14.93
CA CYS A 404 8.13 -4.00 15.15
C CYS A 404 7.52 -5.41 15.15
N LEU A 405 8.05 -6.35 14.37
CA LEU A 405 7.64 -7.76 14.40
C LEU A 405 7.91 -8.40 15.76
N ALA A 406 9.04 -8.06 16.40
CA ALA A 406 9.42 -8.60 17.69
C ALA A 406 8.66 -8.00 18.88
N LEU A 407 7.94 -6.88 18.69
CA LEU A 407 7.20 -6.21 19.76
C LEU A 407 6.01 -7.04 20.23
N PRO A 408 5.77 -7.14 21.55
CA PRO A 408 4.53 -7.67 22.10
C PRO A 408 3.29 -6.91 21.62
N ALA A 409 2.16 -7.59 21.49
CA ALA A 409 0.90 -7.01 21.03
C ALA A 409 0.48 -5.76 21.82
N GLU A 410 0.76 -5.73 23.13
CA GLU A 410 0.45 -4.60 24.00
C GLU A 410 1.22 -3.32 23.68
N GLN A 411 2.40 -3.42 23.04
CA GLN A 411 3.16 -2.26 22.58
C GLN A 411 2.56 -1.68 21.29
N LYS A 412 1.92 -2.50 20.48
CA LYS A 412 1.25 -2.10 19.25
C LYS A 412 -0.16 -1.57 19.49
N ARG A 413 -0.91 -2.19 20.44
CA ARG A 413 -2.26 -1.76 20.84
C ARG A 413 -2.41 -1.73 22.35
N SER A 414 -2.92 -0.62 22.89
CA SER A 414 -3.23 -0.49 24.30
C SER A 414 -4.21 0.65 24.55
N ASN A 415 -5.17 0.45 25.46
CA ASN A 415 -6.16 1.44 25.88
C ASN A 415 -6.98 2.04 24.70
N GLY A 416 -7.30 1.19 23.72
CA GLY A 416 -8.06 1.57 22.52
C GLY A 416 -7.23 2.31 21.45
N PHE A 417 -5.94 2.55 21.68
CA PHE A 417 -5.04 3.13 20.69
C PHE A 417 -4.29 2.04 19.94
N ASN A 418 -4.31 2.12 18.62
CA ASN A 418 -3.41 1.37 17.74
C ASN A 418 -2.06 2.08 17.62
N ARG A 419 -1.03 1.39 17.13
CA ARG A 419 0.33 1.95 16.98
C ARG A 419 0.81 2.67 18.25
N ASN A 420 0.52 2.04 19.40
CA ASN A 420 0.79 2.63 20.70
C ASN A 420 2.28 2.95 20.88
N ILE A 421 3.18 2.10 20.36
CA ILE A 421 4.62 2.32 20.40
C ILE A 421 5.03 3.64 19.72
N VAL A 422 4.48 3.95 18.55
CA VAL A 422 4.76 5.22 17.83
C VAL A 422 4.36 6.41 18.69
N ARG A 423 3.14 6.35 19.26
CA ARG A 423 2.59 7.44 20.09
C ARG A 423 3.44 7.70 21.34
N LYS A 424 3.91 6.63 21.97
CA LYS A 424 4.70 6.70 23.21
C LYS A 424 6.14 7.11 22.94
N SER A 425 6.79 6.46 21.98
CA SER A 425 8.18 6.77 21.64
C SER A 425 8.36 8.19 21.10
N LEU A 426 7.36 8.71 20.39
CA LEU A 426 7.43 10.05 19.79
C LEU A 426 6.62 11.11 20.56
N GLN A 427 6.19 10.83 21.79
CA GLN A 427 5.34 11.73 22.56
C GLN A 427 5.97 13.13 22.77
N SER A 428 7.28 13.21 22.92
CA SER A 428 8.01 14.47 23.10
C SER A 428 8.02 15.35 21.85
N ILE A 429 7.88 14.77 20.65
CA ILE A 429 7.95 15.49 19.38
C ILE A 429 6.59 15.60 18.68
N LEU A 430 5.65 14.66 18.88
CA LEU A 430 4.32 14.73 18.30
C LEU A 430 3.43 15.77 19.01
N PRO A 431 2.65 16.58 18.27
CA PRO A 431 1.57 17.35 18.88
C PRO A 431 0.53 16.42 19.54
N ASN A 432 -0.02 16.82 20.69
CA ASN A 432 -1.01 16.02 21.43
C ASN A 432 -2.20 15.62 20.54
N ARG A 433 -2.64 16.54 19.69
CA ARG A 433 -3.77 16.29 18.76
C ARG A 433 -3.51 15.13 17.80
N ILE A 434 -2.27 14.91 17.39
CA ILE A 434 -1.84 13.75 16.58
C ILE A 434 -1.70 12.51 17.46
N ALA A 435 -1.03 12.65 18.61
CA ALA A 435 -0.79 11.54 19.53
C ALA A 435 -2.09 10.91 20.08
N GLU A 436 -3.15 11.70 20.22
CA GLU A 436 -4.46 11.27 20.75
C GLU A 436 -5.48 10.91 19.67
N ARG A 437 -5.16 11.11 18.40
CA ARG A 437 -6.05 10.77 17.28
C ARG A 437 -6.28 9.27 17.17
N LYS A 438 -7.52 8.80 17.33
CA LYS A 438 -7.90 7.38 17.28
C LYS A 438 -8.35 6.90 15.91
N SER A 439 -8.92 7.78 15.09
CA SER A 439 -9.52 7.44 13.78
C SER A 439 -8.66 7.93 12.62
N LYS A 440 -8.64 7.13 11.54
CA LYS A 440 -8.12 7.54 10.23
C LYS A 440 -9.28 8.10 9.41
N THR A 441 -9.05 9.16 8.67
CA THR A 441 -10.08 9.75 7.77
C THR A 441 -10.35 8.79 6.61
N ASN A 442 -11.62 8.66 6.26
CA ASN A 442 -12.06 7.92 5.08
C ASN A 442 -12.20 8.90 3.91
N PHE A 443 -11.42 8.71 2.86
CA PHE A 443 -11.45 9.54 1.65
C PHE A 443 -12.41 9.04 0.56
N THR A 444 -13.17 7.96 0.80
CA THR A 444 -14.19 7.48 -0.14
C THR A 444 -15.20 8.57 -0.53
N PRO A 445 -15.71 9.44 0.39
CA PRO A 445 -16.60 10.53 0.00
C PRO A 445 -15.97 11.49 -1.00
N ASN A 446 -14.68 11.80 -0.90
CA ASN A 446 -14.00 12.63 -1.89
C ASN A 446 -13.90 11.94 -3.25
N MET A 447 -13.61 10.65 -3.30
CA MET A 447 -13.59 9.92 -4.57
C MET A 447 -14.95 9.96 -5.27
N THR A 448 -16.02 9.65 -4.55
CA THR A 448 -17.38 9.70 -5.12
C THR A 448 -17.74 11.10 -5.58
N HIS A 449 -17.38 12.13 -4.85
CA HIS A 449 -17.58 13.53 -5.23
C HIS A 449 -16.82 13.88 -6.52
N ILE A 450 -15.53 13.61 -6.57
CA ILE A 450 -14.68 13.92 -7.74
C ILE A 450 -15.21 13.24 -9.00
N PHE A 451 -15.51 11.94 -8.96
CA PHE A 451 -16.00 11.22 -10.15
C PHE A 451 -17.47 11.48 -10.49
N SER A 452 -18.23 12.11 -9.60
CA SER A 452 -19.59 12.60 -9.90
C SER A 452 -19.62 14.07 -10.34
N THR A 453 -18.51 14.81 -10.23
CA THR A 453 -18.37 16.23 -10.57
C THR A 453 -17.29 16.46 -11.63
N THR A 454 -16.09 16.84 -11.23
CA THR A 454 -14.97 17.22 -12.14
C THR A 454 -14.50 16.07 -13.01
N GLY A 455 -14.58 14.84 -12.55
CA GLY A 455 -14.19 13.61 -13.27
C GLY A 455 -15.35 12.93 -14.01
N LYS A 456 -16.58 13.45 -13.91
CA LYS A 456 -17.78 12.81 -14.46
C LYS A 456 -17.68 12.54 -15.96
N ALA A 457 -17.31 13.55 -16.73
CA ALA A 457 -17.21 13.45 -18.18
C ALA A 457 -16.12 12.44 -18.60
N TRP A 458 -14.99 12.41 -17.89
CA TRP A 458 -13.92 11.45 -18.12
C TRP A 458 -14.37 10.01 -17.82
N LEU A 459 -15.04 9.80 -16.68
CA LEU A 459 -15.56 8.49 -16.31
C LEU A 459 -16.57 7.98 -17.34
N GLN A 460 -17.53 8.82 -17.74
CA GLN A 460 -18.53 8.49 -18.75
C GLN A 460 -17.88 8.10 -20.08
N PHE A 461 -16.99 8.96 -20.59
CA PHE A 461 -16.29 8.72 -21.85
C PHE A 461 -15.58 7.35 -21.86
N ASN A 462 -14.86 7.03 -20.81
CA ASN A 462 -14.09 5.79 -20.73
C ASN A 462 -14.99 4.54 -20.57
N VAL A 463 -16.11 4.64 -19.86
CA VAL A 463 -17.09 3.53 -19.76
C VAL A 463 -17.77 3.31 -21.10
N ASP A 464 -18.24 4.37 -21.76
CA ASP A 464 -18.93 4.30 -23.06
C ASP A 464 -18.02 3.79 -24.19
N LYS A 465 -16.72 4.11 -24.12
CA LYS A 465 -15.70 3.72 -25.11
C LYS A 465 -14.97 2.42 -24.75
N THR A 466 -15.45 1.65 -23.76
CA THR A 466 -14.85 0.36 -23.41
C THR A 466 -14.76 -0.57 -24.62
N PRO A 467 -13.57 -1.00 -25.08
CA PRO A 467 -13.38 -1.82 -26.26
C PRO A 467 -14.01 -3.20 -26.11
N GLN A 468 -14.47 -3.78 -27.24
CA GLN A 468 -15.12 -5.10 -27.24
C GLN A 468 -14.24 -6.21 -26.64
N GLN A 469 -12.92 -6.14 -26.85
CA GLN A 469 -11.96 -7.10 -26.28
C GLN A 469 -11.93 -7.13 -24.75
N THR A 470 -12.27 -6.04 -24.09
CA THR A 470 -12.34 -5.98 -22.62
C THR A 470 -13.44 -6.90 -22.07
N TYR A 471 -14.51 -7.10 -22.82
CA TYR A 471 -15.62 -7.97 -22.41
C TYR A 471 -15.31 -9.47 -22.51
N PHE A 472 -14.13 -9.87 -23.00
CA PHE A 472 -13.63 -11.22 -22.78
C PHE A 472 -13.32 -11.51 -21.31
N TYR A 473 -13.06 -10.47 -20.54
CA TYR A 473 -12.70 -10.51 -19.11
C TYR A 473 -13.81 -10.01 -18.18
N LEU A 474 -14.59 -9.02 -18.63
CA LEU A 474 -15.61 -8.33 -17.83
C LEU A 474 -17.02 -8.73 -18.25
N ASN A 475 -17.94 -8.74 -17.27
CA ASN A 475 -19.37 -8.78 -17.55
C ASN A 475 -19.84 -7.37 -17.95
N LYS A 476 -20.22 -7.23 -19.22
CA LYS A 476 -20.67 -5.95 -19.80
C LYS A 476 -21.88 -5.38 -19.07
N GLU A 477 -22.90 -6.20 -18.85
CA GLU A 477 -24.14 -5.77 -18.19
C GLU A 477 -23.87 -5.25 -16.77
N GLU A 478 -23.06 -5.97 -16.00
CA GLU A 478 -22.73 -5.58 -14.65
C GLU A 478 -21.89 -4.30 -14.60
N LEU A 479 -20.97 -4.09 -15.56
CA LEU A 479 -20.21 -2.84 -15.69
C LEU A 479 -21.15 -1.64 -15.83
N PHE A 480 -22.13 -1.71 -16.74
CA PHE A 480 -23.09 -0.64 -16.96
C PHE A 480 -24.06 -0.48 -15.79
N ASN A 481 -24.53 -1.57 -15.17
CA ASN A 481 -25.36 -1.52 -13.96
C ASN A 481 -24.69 -0.78 -12.80
N ILE A 482 -23.39 -1.04 -12.59
CA ILE A 482 -22.61 -0.34 -11.57
C ILE A 482 -22.44 1.14 -11.92
N TYR A 483 -22.14 1.44 -13.17
CA TYR A 483 -22.01 2.81 -13.66
C TYR A 483 -23.32 3.60 -13.53
N ASP A 484 -24.44 3.05 -13.95
CA ASP A 484 -25.76 3.68 -13.86
C ASP A 484 -26.20 3.87 -12.40
N SER A 485 -25.88 2.92 -11.53
CA SER A 485 -26.12 3.06 -10.10
C SER A 485 -25.29 4.21 -9.51
N PHE A 486 -24.01 4.31 -9.91
CA PHE A 486 -23.15 5.41 -9.51
C PHE A 486 -23.69 6.77 -10.00
N GLN A 487 -24.13 6.87 -11.25
CA GLN A 487 -24.70 8.12 -11.80
C GLN A 487 -25.97 8.56 -11.07
N ARG A 488 -26.83 7.61 -10.67
CA ARG A 488 -28.08 7.90 -9.95
C ARG A 488 -27.85 8.32 -8.50
N GLU A 489 -26.99 7.60 -7.78
CA GLU A 489 -26.75 7.80 -6.34
C GLU A 489 -25.27 7.64 -5.97
N PRO A 490 -24.42 8.62 -6.35
CA PRO A 490 -22.95 8.52 -6.09
C PRO A 490 -22.61 8.25 -4.63
N SER A 491 -23.32 8.89 -3.69
CA SER A 491 -23.06 8.77 -2.24
C SER A 491 -23.33 7.37 -1.65
N LYS A 492 -24.12 6.54 -2.35
CA LYS A 492 -24.40 5.15 -1.94
C LYS A 492 -23.44 4.14 -2.56
N THR A 493 -22.63 4.57 -3.52
CA THR A 493 -21.69 3.69 -4.22
C THR A 493 -20.55 3.31 -3.30
N SER A 494 -20.28 2.02 -3.22
CA SER A 494 -19.16 1.51 -2.43
C SER A 494 -17.81 1.81 -3.11
N LEU A 495 -16.73 1.90 -2.32
CA LEU A 495 -15.37 1.98 -2.84
C LEU A 495 -15.03 0.81 -3.78
N MET A 496 -15.60 -0.38 -3.51
CA MET A 496 -15.40 -1.56 -4.35
C MET A 496 -16.06 -1.42 -5.73
N ASP A 497 -17.23 -0.78 -5.82
CA ASP A 497 -17.93 -0.57 -7.10
C ASP A 497 -17.22 0.50 -7.93
N LEU A 498 -16.93 1.66 -7.34
CA LEU A 498 -16.17 2.71 -8.02
C LEU A 498 -14.77 2.21 -8.42
N GLY A 499 -14.13 1.45 -7.53
CA GLY A 499 -12.86 0.83 -7.80
C GLY A 499 -12.90 -0.17 -8.95
N PHE A 500 -13.99 -0.90 -9.11
CA PHE A 500 -14.16 -1.80 -10.25
C PHE A 500 -14.27 -1.01 -11.56
N LEU A 501 -15.03 0.09 -11.61
CA LEU A 501 -15.10 0.97 -12.79
C LEU A 501 -13.70 1.47 -13.20
N LEU A 502 -12.93 1.98 -12.25
CA LEU A 502 -11.60 2.51 -12.52
C LEU A 502 -10.60 1.42 -12.98
N ARG A 503 -10.66 0.22 -12.39
CA ARG A 503 -9.85 -0.92 -12.87
C ARG A 503 -10.25 -1.36 -14.27
N SER A 504 -11.55 -1.38 -14.56
CA SER A 504 -12.05 -1.73 -15.89
C SER A 504 -11.55 -0.75 -16.95
N ILE A 505 -11.50 0.55 -16.63
CA ILE A 505 -10.96 1.60 -17.52
C ILE A 505 -9.46 1.39 -17.73
N SER A 506 -8.69 1.20 -16.66
CA SER A 506 -7.24 0.98 -16.77
C SER A 506 -6.92 -0.27 -17.60
N LEU A 507 -7.64 -1.37 -17.39
CA LEU A 507 -7.51 -2.59 -18.20
C LEU A 507 -7.88 -2.33 -19.67
N SER A 508 -8.99 -1.62 -19.91
CA SER A 508 -9.48 -1.31 -21.26
C SER A 508 -8.46 -0.51 -22.08
N GLN A 509 -7.91 0.54 -21.48
CA GLN A 509 -6.92 1.38 -22.15
C GLN A 509 -5.60 0.63 -22.37
N TRP A 510 -5.18 -0.20 -21.42
CA TRP A 510 -4.00 -1.04 -21.61
C TRP A 510 -4.18 -2.05 -22.74
N LEU A 511 -5.32 -2.76 -22.79
CA LEU A 511 -5.63 -3.71 -23.88
C LEU A 511 -5.66 -3.03 -25.26
N THR A 512 -6.07 -1.77 -25.34
CA THR A 512 -6.09 -1.02 -26.61
C THR A 512 -4.68 -0.74 -27.15
N ASN A 513 -3.69 -0.69 -26.26
CA ASN A 513 -2.29 -0.38 -26.58
C ASN A 513 -1.43 -1.65 -26.79
N GLN A 514 -2.03 -2.87 -26.73
CA GLN A 514 -1.34 -4.14 -27.04
C GLN A 514 -1.41 -4.48 -28.52
#